data_f59fae636de48d047da886556837ac08
#
_entry.id   f59fae636de48d047da886556837ac08
#
_cell.length_a   1.000
_cell.length_b   1.000
_cell.length_c   1.000
_cell.angle_alpha   90.00
_cell.angle_beta   90.00
_cell.angle_gamma   90.00
#
_symmetry.space_group_name_H-M   'P 1'
#
loop_
_entity.id
_entity.type
_entity.pdbx_description
1 polymer ?
#
loop_
_entity_poly.entity_id
_entity_poly.type
_entity_poly.pdbx_seq_one_letter_code
_entity_poly.pdbx_strand_id
1 'polypeptide(L)'
;MARAYEMLTVQSGDVNLAVYVSGSRRAPPLILVHGYPDSAAVWAPIRARLAKRYRVIAYDVRGAGASDAPRRRADYTLERLAGDLKAVADATCGGRPFHLVGHDWGSIQCWEAVTDPAFRGRIASYTSISGPCLDHVFRAKMRLKQSLKSWYIAFFHLPVVPSLVWRLGGAALWPRWLQITERVRAERDPVQLKNALNGMQLYRANFLARARKPRERYAQAPVQILVPVRDRYVTPEMSVDLDRWLGDHVREEIDGSHWVVLRHPDIIASRIDRFASAQERPAVANAAAQRPASAGRRLNSVS
;
A
#
# COMPACT_ATOMS: atom_id res chain seq x y z
N MET A 1 19.75 -21.45 9.29
CA MET A 1 18.43 -21.48 8.60
C MET A 1 18.56 -20.74 7.27
N ALA A 2 18.20 -21.35 6.14
CA ALA A 2 18.20 -20.68 4.85
C ALA A 2 17.27 -19.46 4.90
N ARG A 3 17.66 -18.32 4.30
CA ARG A 3 16.80 -17.14 4.20
C ARG A 3 15.52 -17.50 3.46
N ALA A 4 14.37 -17.22 4.06
CA ALA A 4 13.05 -17.50 3.45
C ALA A 4 12.73 -16.60 2.24
N TYR A 5 13.73 -15.90 1.68
CA TYR A 5 13.59 -14.98 0.54
C TYR A 5 14.91 -14.82 -0.24
N GLU A 6 14.79 -14.55 -1.51
CA GLU A 6 15.85 -14.06 -2.40
C GLU A 6 15.92 -12.53 -2.26
N MET A 7 17.12 -11.96 -2.12
CA MET A 7 17.34 -10.52 -2.09
C MET A 7 17.90 -10.07 -3.44
N LEU A 8 17.28 -9.04 -4.01
CA LEU A 8 17.67 -8.43 -5.29
C LEU A 8 17.93 -6.94 -5.08
N THR A 9 18.74 -6.35 -5.93
CA THR A 9 18.86 -4.89 -6.07
C THR A 9 18.21 -4.47 -7.37
N VAL A 10 17.26 -3.52 -7.29
CA VAL A 10 16.57 -2.96 -8.47
C VAL A 10 16.92 -1.49 -8.59
N GLN A 11 17.45 -1.09 -9.74
CA GLN A 11 17.75 0.31 -10.02
C GLN A 11 16.48 1.05 -10.45
N SER A 12 16.23 2.21 -9.82
CA SER A 12 15.17 3.15 -10.19
C SER A 12 15.76 4.55 -10.33
N GLY A 13 16.09 4.94 -11.56
CA GLY A 13 16.84 6.16 -11.83
C GLY A 13 18.24 6.06 -11.19
N ASP A 14 18.52 6.97 -10.26
CA ASP A 14 19.76 7.07 -9.49
C ASP A 14 19.73 6.36 -8.12
N VAL A 15 18.67 5.60 -7.84
CA VAL A 15 18.45 4.92 -6.54
C VAL A 15 18.46 3.40 -6.72
N ASN A 16 19.19 2.71 -5.86
CA ASN A 16 19.15 1.26 -5.74
C ASN A 16 18.15 0.87 -4.64
N LEU A 17 17.18 0.03 -4.99
CA LEU A 17 16.14 -0.46 -4.09
C LEU A 17 16.45 -1.90 -3.69
N ALA A 18 16.42 -2.19 -2.40
CA ALA A 18 16.51 -3.53 -1.86
C ALA A 18 15.16 -4.24 -1.95
N VAL A 19 15.10 -5.34 -2.68
CA VAL A 19 13.88 -6.10 -2.98
C VAL A 19 14.00 -7.52 -2.45
N TYR A 20 12.96 -8.00 -1.79
CA TYR A 20 12.89 -9.30 -1.12
C TYR A 20 11.79 -10.14 -1.78
N VAL A 21 12.17 -11.23 -2.43
CA VAL A 21 11.24 -12.08 -3.19
C VAL A 21 11.08 -13.44 -2.51
N SER A 22 9.85 -13.89 -2.34
CA SER A 22 9.49 -15.20 -1.77
C SER A 22 8.43 -15.87 -2.62
N GLY A 23 8.34 -17.20 -2.55
CA GLY A 23 7.35 -17.98 -3.28
C GLY A 23 7.78 -18.36 -4.70
N SER A 24 6.94 -19.11 -5.39
CA SER A 24 7.25 -19.66 -6.72
C SER A 24 7.29 -18.57 -7.79
N ARG A 25 8.27 -18.64 -8.71
CA ARG A 25 8.33 -17.74 -9.89
C ARG A 25 7.11 -17.86 -10.81
N ARG A 26 6.42 -19.02 -10.80
CA ARG A 26 5.22 -19.27 -11.62
C ARG A 26 3.96 -18.73 -10.97
N ALA A 27 3.96 -18.50 -9.67
CA ALA A 27 2.81 -17.98 -8.93
C ALA A 27 2.47 -16.54 -9.34
N PRO A 28 1.21 -16.08 -9.16
CA PRO A 28 0.82 -14.70 -9.41
C PRO A 28 1.67 -13.72 -8.60
N PRO A 29 2.16 -12.61 -9.20
CA PRO A 29 2.96 -11.63 -8.47
C PRO A 29 2.10 -10.81 -7.51
N LEU A 30 2.64 -10.56 -6.30
CA LEU A 30 2.01 -9.72 -5.28
C LEU A 30 3.08 -8.82 -4.65
N ILE A 31 2.93 -7.51 -4.77
CA ILE A 31 3.88 -6.51 -4.27
C ILE A 31 3.35 -5.90 -2.98
N LEU A 32 4.20 -5.89 -1.93
CA LEU A 32 3.93 -5.33 -0.61
C LEU A 32 4.77 -4.06 -0.40
N VAL A 33 4.11 -2.95 -0.07
CA VAL A 33 4.76 -1.64 0.11
C VAL A 33 4.56 -1.14 1.53
N HIS A 34 5.66 -0.98 2.27
CA HIS A 34 5.66 -0.52 3.66
C HIS A 34 5.54 1.00 3.78
N GLY A 35 5.20 1.47 4.99
CA GLY A 35 5.08 2.87 5.31
C GLY A 35 6.15 3.41 6.27
N TYR A 36 5.80 4.47 6.98
CA TYR A 36 6.67 5.19 7.89
C TYR A 36 6.43 4.75 9.35
N PRO A 37 7.47 4.57 10.15
CA PRO A 37 8.91 4.62 9.85
C PRO A 37 9.51 3.21 9.69
N ASP A 38 8.80 2.35 8.96
CA ASP A 38 9.12 0.92 8.82
C ASP A 38 10.11 0.64 7.67
N SER A 39 10.34 -0.63 7.44
CA SER A 39 11.03 -1.22 6.29
C SER A 39 10.22 -2.41 5.76
N ALA A 40 10.66 -3.06 4.69
CA ALA A 40 10.04 -4.27 4.17
C ALA A 40 9.90 -5.40 5.22
N ALA A 41 10.65 -5.32 6.32
CA ALA A 41 10.58 -6.26 7.44
C ALA A 41 9.18 -6.31 8.10
N VAL A 42 8.42 -5.22 8.08
CA VAL A 42 7.04 -5.17 8.62
C VAL A 42 6.14 -6.21 7.98
N TRP A 43 6.42 -6.59 6.74
CA TRP A 43 5.67 -7.57 5.97
C TRP A 43 6.07 -9.03 6.22
N ALA A 44 7.11 -9.31 7.01
CA ALA A 44 7.66 -10.66 7.18
C ALA A 44 6.59 -11.70 7.59
N PRO A 45 5.67 -11.45 8.55
CA PRO A 45 4.65 -12.41 8.93
C PRO A 45 3.62 -12.67 7.82
N ILE A 46 3.21 -11.62 7.09
CA ILE A 46 2.24 -11.71 5.99
C ILE A 46 2.89 -12.37 4.77
N ARG A 47 4.13 -11.98 4.43
CA ARG A 47 4.91 -12.57 3.34
C ARG A 47 5.04 -14.08 3.49
N ALA A 48 5.36 -14.58 4.68
CA ALA A 48 5.51 -16.02 4.95
C ALA A 48 4.21 -16.81 4.66
N ARG A 49 3.05 -16.19 4.87
CA ARG A 49 1.74 -16.79 4.60
C ARG A 49 1.39 -16.77 3.11
N LEU A 50 1.52 -15.59 2.49
CA LEU A 50 1.15 -15.38 1.09
C LEU A 50 2.10 -16.07 0.11
N ALA A 51 3.37 -16.29 0.46
CA ALA A 51 4.35 -16.97 -0.38
C ALA A 51 4.01 -18.43 -0.73
N LYS A 52 3.05 -19.04 -0.05
CA LYS A 52 2.50 -20.36 -0.37
C LYS A 52 1.70 -20.35 -1.68
N ARG A 53 1.11 -19.21 -2.03
CA ARG A 53 0.25 -19.05 -3.21
C ARG A 53 0.77 -18.03 -4.22
N TYR A 54 1.44 -16.99 -3.75
CA TYR A 54 1.90 -15.86 -4.56
C TYR A 54 3.43 -15.82 -4.66
N ARG A 55 3.92 -15.23 -5.76
CA ARG A 55 5.27 -14.68 -5.79
C ARG A 55 5.23 -13.34 -5.07
N VAL A 56 5.59 -13.34 -3.80
CA VAL A 56 5.51 -12.15 -2.94
C VAL A 56 6.81 -11.34 -3.06
N ILE A 57 6.66 -10.10 -3.44
CA ILE A 57 7.71 -9.10 -3.59
C ILE A 57 7.48 -8.03 -2.53
N ALA A 58 8.43 -7.82 -1.63
CA ALA A 58 8.46 -6.67 -0.74
C ALA A 58 9.75 -5.89 -1.03
N TYR A 59 9.73 -4.58 -0.91
CA TYR A 59 10.94 -3.78 -1.09
C TYR A 59 11.04 -2.69 -0.04
N ASP A 60 12.25 -2.30 0.29
CA ASP A 60 12.49 -1.11 1.09
C ASP A 60 12.28 0.12 0.21
N VAL A 61 11.33 0.98 0.59
CA VAL A 61 11.09 2.26 -0.08
C VAL A 61 12.37 3.12 -0.01
N ARG A 62 12.62 3.95 -1.04
CA ARG A 62 13.76 4.88 -1.00
C ARG A 62 13.88 5.59 0.32
N GLY A 63 15.07 5.62 0.90
CA GLY A 63 15.35 6.19 2.22
C GLY A 63 15.20 5.22 3.38
N ALA A 64 14.61 4.05 3.18
CA ALA A 64 14.38 3.05 4.23
C ALA A 64 15.25 1.80 4.04
N GLY A 65 15.37 1.01 5.11
CA GLY A 65 16.01 -0.29 5.10
C GLY A 65 17.39 -0.31 4.44
N ALA A 66 17.59 -1.23 3.50
CA ALA A 66 18.81 -1.37 2.72
C ALA A 66 18.79 -0.57 1.39
N SER A 67 17.68 0.11 1.06
CA SER A 67 17.61 0.98 -0.12
C SER A 67 18.41 2.26 0.04
N ASP A 68 18.81 2.85 -1.08
CA ASP A 68 19.48 4.14 -1.09
C ASP A 68 18.60 5.26 -0.55
N ALA A 69 19.23 6.29 0.02
CA ALA A 69 18.59 7.45 0.64
C ALA A 69 18.97 8.74 -0.09
N PRO A 70 18.16 9.21 -1.04
CA PRO A 70 18.40 10.49 -1.71
C PRO A 70 18.45 11.65 -0.72
N ARG A 71 19.28 12.66 -1.02
CA ARG A 71 19.44 13.83 -0.14
C ARG A 71 18.37 14.90 -0.37
N ARG A 72 17.88 15.02 -1.61
CA ARG A 72 16.96 16.09 -1.99
C ARG A 72 15.54 15.71 -1.66
N ARG A 73 14.77 16.64 -1.07
CA ARG A 73 13.34 16.45 -0.79
C ARG A 73 12.53 16.09 -2.05
N ALA A 74 12.87 16.69 -3.20
CA ALA A 74 12.20 16.43 -4.47
C ALA A 74 12.29 14.98 -4.94
N ASP A 75 13.24 14.21 -4.41
CA ASP A 75 13.40 12.79 -4.75
C ASP A 75 12.40 11.89 -3.99
N TYR A 76 11.62 12.44 -3.04
CA TYR A 76 10.61 11.71 -2.25
C TYR A 76 9.16 12.03 -2.66
N THR A 77 8.94 12.61 -3.84
CA THR A 77 7.59 12.88 -4.34
C THR A 77 6.86 11.60 -4.72
N LEU A 78 5.52 11.61 -4.67
CA LEU A 78 4.68 10.46 -5.00
C LEU A 78 4.96 9.94 -6.41
N GLU A 79 5.25 10.83 -7.35
CA GLU A 79 5.61 10.47 -8.73
C GLU A 79 6.94 9.68 -8.80
N ARG A 80 7.93 10.05 -7.99
CA ARG A 80 9.19 9.29 -7.89
C ARG A 80 8.96 7.92 -7.27
N LEU A 81 8.13 7.83 -6.24
CA LEU A 81 7.77 6.58 -5.58
C LEU A 81 6.96 5.64 -6.49
N ALA A 82 6.07 6.19 -7.32
CA ALA A 82 5.39 5.41 -8.37
C ALA A 82 6.37 4.89 -9.43
N GLY A 83 7.40 5.66 -9.76
CA GLY A 83 8.52 5.23 -10.60
C GLY A 83 9.29 4.06 -10.00
N ASP A 84 9.52 4.07 -8.68
CA ASP A 84 10.14 2.96 -7.96
C ASP A 84 9.30 1.69 -8.03
N LEU A 85 8.00 1.81 -7.76
CA LEU A 85 7.07 0.68 -7.88
C LEU A 85 7.10 0.10 -9.30
N LYS A 86 7.14 0.98 -10.32
CA LYS A 86 7.25 0.56 -11.72
C LYS A 86 8.53 -0.23 -11.97
N ALA A 87 9.67 0.28 -11.52
CA ALA A 87 10.96 -0.40 -11.68
C ALA A 87 10.99 -1.78 -10.99
N VAL A 88 10.48 -1.85 -9.76
CA VAL A 88 10.35 -3.12 -9.02
C VAL A 88 9.43 -4.10 -9.76
N ALA A 89 8.28 -3.65 -10.24
CA ALA A 89 7.35 -4.49 -10.99
C ALA A 89 7.95 -4.98 -12.32
N ASP A 90 8.65 -4.12 -13.06
CA ASP A 90 9.31 -4.47 -14.32
C ASP A 90 10.40 -5.55 -14.09
N ALA A 91 11.19 -5.40 -13.03
CA ALA A 91 12.28 -6.34 -12.70
C ALA A 91 11.78 -7.69 -12.15
N THR A 92 10.60 -7.72 -11.49
CA THR A 92 10.21 -8.90 -10.70
C THR A 92 8.97 -9.62 -11.21
N CYS A 93 8.05 -8.94 -11.90
CA CYS A 93 6.77 -9.54 -12.32
C CYS A 93 6.80 -10.20 -13.71
N GLY A 94 7.86 -10.01 -14.49
CA GLY A 94 8.00 -10.61 -15.83
C GLY A 94 6.90 -10.17 -16.80
N GLY A 95 6.48 -8.90 -16.74
CA GLY A 95 5.41 -8.34 -17.58
C GLY A 95 3.99 -8.74 -17.18
N ARG A 96 3.81 -9.65 -16.22
CA ARG A 96 2.49 -10.09 -15.75
C ARG A 96 1.81 -9.01 -14.90
N PRO A 97 0.46 -8.90 -14.94
CA PRO A 97 -0.27 -8.12 -13.95
C PRO A 97 0.05 -8.59 -12.53
N PHE A 98 0.07 -7.66 -11.58
CA PHE A 98 0.41 -7.94 -10.19
C PHE A 98 -0.66 -7.39 -9.23
N HIS A 99 -0.82 -8.07 -8.09
CA HIS A 99 -1.59 -7.56 -6.96
C HIS A 99 -0.70 -6.60 -6.16
N LEU A 100 -1.29 -5.50 -5.72
CA LEU A 100 -0.59 -4.45 -4.99
C LEU A 100 -1.19 -4.30 -3.59
N VAL A 101 -0.36 -4.21 -2.57
CA VAL A 101 -0.78 -3.99 -1.19
C VAL A 101 0.10 -2.91 -0.58
N GLY A 102 -0.52 -1.90 0.02
CA GLY A 102 0.18 -0.84 0.72
C GLY A 102 -0.32 -0.65 2.14
N HIS A 103 0.57 -0.30 3.05
CA HIS A 103 0.25 0.08 4.42
C HIS A 103 0.83 1.46 4.74
N ASP A 104 0.06 2.32 5.40
CA ASP A 104 0.45 3.68 5.80
C ASP A 104 0.99 4.49 4.60
N TRP A 105 2.19 5.07 4.64
CA TRP A 105 2.83 5.74 3.49
C TRP A 105 3.03 4.80 2.30
N GLY A 106 3.16 3.50 2.53
CA GLY A 106 3.14 2.51 1.46
C GLY A 106 1.82 2.49 0.71
N SER A 107 0.70 2.62 1.43
CA SER A 107 -0.62 2.78 0.80
C SER A 107 -0.75 4.14 0.10
N ILE A 108 -0.38 5.22 0.78
CA ILE A 108 -0.44 6.58 0.21
C ILE A 108 0.31 6.66 -1.14
N GLN A 109 1.52 6.11 -1.23
CA GLN A 109 2.28 6.13 -2.48
C GLN A 109 1.70 5.21 -3.56
N CYS A 110 1.13 4.06 -3.17
CA CYS A 110 0.50 3.16 -4.13
C CYS A 110 -0.69 3.80 -4.85
N TRP A 111 -1.42 4.70 -4.21
CA TRP A 111 -2.50 5.44 -4.86
C TRP A 111 -2.03 6.24 -6.07
N GLU A 112 -0.77 6.72 -6.08
CA GLU A 112 -0.22 7.40 -7.25
C GLU A 112 -0.21 6.49 -8.48
N ALA A 113 0.23 5.24 -8.31
CA ALA A 113 0.24 4.25 -9.39
C ALA A 113 -1.18 3.73 -9.73
N VAL A 114 -2.00 3.44 -8.71
CA VAL A 114 -3.36 2.90 -8.89
C VAL A 114 -4.27 3.84 -9.66
N THR A 115 -4.03 5.13 -9.53
CA THR A 115 -4.81 6.18 -10.21
C THR A 115 -4.12 6.77 -11.44
N ASP A 116 -2.98 6.21 -11.85
CA ASP A 116 -2.28 6.61 -13.06
C ASP A 116 -2.71 5.71 -14.24
N PRO A 117 -3.22 6.28 -15.35
CA PRO A 117 -3.57 5.51 -16.54
C PRO A 117 -2.42 4.65 -17.10
N ALA A 118 -1.16 5.02 -16.86
CA ALA A 118 0.01 4.25 -17.28
C ALA A 118 0.11 2.87 -16.62
N PHE A 119 -0.56 2.65 -15.48
CA PHE A 119 -0.63 1.35 -14.81
C PHE A 119 -1.89 0.54 -15.14
N ARG A 120 -2.76 1.03 -16.03
CA ARG A 120 -3.97 0.30 -16.45
C ARG A 120 -3.60 -1.07 -17.00
N GLY A 121 -4.26 -2.12 -16.48
CA GLY A 121 -3.98 -3.52 -16.86
C GLY A 121 -2.71 -4.12 -16.26
N ARG A 122 -1.85 -3.31 -15.61
CA ARG A 122 -0.68 -3.80 -14.89
C ARG A 122 -0.97 -4.15 -13.44
N ILE A 123 -1.84 -3.39 -12.77
CA ILE A 123 -2.30 -3.68 -11.42
C ILE A 123 -3.57 -4.51 -11.53
N ALA A 124 -3.50 -5.78 -11.09
CA ALA A 124 -4.63 -6.71 -11.10
C ALA A 124 -5.65 -6.39 -10.00
N SER A 125 -5.15 -5.97 -8.83
CA SER A 125 -5.96 -5.47 -7.71
C SER A 125 -5.09 -4.65 -6.77
N TYR A 126 -5.73 -3.82 -5.96
CA TYR A 126 -5.05 -3.02 -4.94
C TYR A 126 -5.73 -3.16 -3.57
N THR A 127 -4.95 -3.46 -2.54
CA THR A 127 -5.39 -3.44 -1.13
C THR A 127 -4.72 -2.29 -0.39
N SER A 128 -5.52 -1.32 0.04
CA SER A 128 -5.12 -0.16 0.84
C SER A 128 -5.34 -0.44 2.32
N ILE A 129 -4.32 -0.21 3.16
CA ILE A 129 -4.40 -0.39 4.62
C ILE A 129 -3.89 0.87 5.29
N SER A 130 -4.72 1.56 6.08
CA SER A 130 -4.32 2.73 6.88
C SER A 130 -3.58 3.84 6.12
N GLY A 131 -3.89 4.04 4.83
CA GLY A 131 -3.22 5.08 4.02
C GLY A 131 -4.11 5.54 2.87
N PRO A 132 -4.85 6.66 3.02
CA PRO A 132 -5.74 7.17 2.00
C PRO A 132 -5.01 7.86 0.85
N CYS A 133 -5.68 8.02 -0.29
CA CYS A 133 -5.21 8.89 -1.35
C CYS A 133 -5.24 10.37 -0.87
N LEU A 134 -4.10 11.04 -0.87
CA LEU A 134 -4.02 12.44 -0.42
C LEU A 134 -4.88 13.37 -1.26
N ASP A 135 -4.95 13.16 -2.57
CA ASP A 135 -5.78 13.97 -3.46
C ASP A 135 -7.26 13.86 -3.10
N HIS A 136 -7.76 12.64 -2.79
CA HIS A 136 -9.16 12.43 -2.37
C HIS A 136 -9.44 13.11 -1.04
N VAL A 137 -8.53 12.95 -0.06
CA VAL A 137 -8.64 13.56 1.28
C VAL A 137 -8.79 15.07 1.20
N PHE A 138 -7.94 15.73 0.43
CA PHE A 138 -7.95 17.18 0.34
C PHE A 138 -9.11 17.72 -0.49
N ARG A 139 -9.65 16.96 -1.43
CA ARG A 139 -10.87 17.32 -2.16
C ARG A 139 -12.13 17.15 -1.30
N ALA A 140 -12.17 16.16 -0.42
CA ALA A 140 -13.31 15.89 0.44
C ALA A 140 -13.47 16.88 1.60
N LYS A 141 -12.59 17.89 1.75
CA LYS A 141 -12.47 18.79 2.90
C LYS A 141 -12.26 17.98 4.20
N MET A 142 -11.02 17.81 4.57
CA MET A 142 -10.60 17.04 5.75
C MET A 142 -11.42 17.42 6.99
N ARG A 143 -12.05 16.43 7.63
CA ARG A 143 -12.89 16.63 8.81
C ARG A 143 -12.03 17.07 10.00
N LEU A 144 -12.57 17.94 10.87
CA LEU A 144 -11.85 18.50 12.04
C LEU A 144 -11.19 17.41 12.91
N LYS A 145 -11.89 16.30 13.15
CA LYS A 145 -11.38 15.15 13.92
C LYS A 145 -10.09 14.58 13.33
N GLN A 146 -9.99 14.47 12.00
CA GLN A 146 -8.78 14.03 11.32
C GLN A 146 -7.67 15.08 11.42
N SER A 147 -7.98 16.35 11.28
CA SER A 147 -7.01 17.44 11.41
C SER A 147 -6.31 17.42 12.78
N LEU A 148 -7.09 17.18 13.85
CA LEU A 148 -6.53 17.04 15.20
C LEU A 148 -5.61 15.83 15.36
N LYS A 149 -5.94 14.68 14.76
CA LYS A 149 -5.10 13.49 14.77
C LYS A 149 -3.82 13.66 13.93
N SER A 150 -3.85 14.56 12.95
CA SER A 150 -2.75 14.83 12.01
C SER A 150 -1.73 15.85 12.52
N TRP A 151 -1.76 16.24 13.81
CA TRP A 151 -0.84 17.22 14.41
C TRP A 151 0.65 16.89 14.17
N TYR A 152 0.99 15.58 14.17
CA TYR A 152 2.35 15.09 13.95
C TYR A 152 2.88 15.44 12.55
N ILE A 153 2.00 15.65 11.57
CA ILE A 153 2.39 16.08 10.22
C ILE A 153 2.99 17.49 10.29
N ALA A 154 2.34 18.41 11.02
CA ALA A 154 2.88 19.74 11.25
C ALA A 154 4.22 19.67 12.02
N PHE A 155 4.30 18.81 13.02
CA PHE A 155 5.55 18.54 13.75
C PHE A 155 6.68 18.10 12.81
N PHE A 156 6.44 17.14 11.88
CA PHE A 156 7.45 16.69 10.93
C PHE A 156 7.91 17.75 9.92
N HIS A 157 7.14 18.85 9.74
CA HIS A 157 7.57 19.98 8.91
C HIS A 157 8.52 20.92 9.62
N LEU A 158 8.66 20.84 10.94
CA LEU A 158 9.68 21.63 11.68
C LEU A 158 11.09 21.22 11.23
N PRO A 159 12.01 22.19 11.09
CA PRO A 159 13.31 21.93 10.43
C PRO A 159 14.24 21.00 11.19
N VAL A 160 14.34 21.12 12.50
CA VAL A 160 15.37 20.44 13.33
C VAL A 160 14.76 19.53 14.39
N VAL A 161 13.72 19.99 15.06
CA VAL A 161 13.15 19.36 16.26
C VAL A 161 12.79 17.88 16.05
N PRO A 162 12.08 17.46 14.98
CA PRO A 162 11.76 16.04 14.80
C PRO A 162 13.01 15.17 14.64
N SER A 163 14.03 15.70 13.96
CA SER A 163 15.28 14.96 13.77
C SER A 163 16.04 14.78 15.09
N LEU A 164 16.02 15.78 15.97
CA LEU A 164 16.60 15.67 17.31
C LEU A 164 15.85 14.65 18.17
N VAL A 165 14.52 14.67 18.16
CA VAL A 165 13.70 13.70 18.89
C VAL A 165 14.06 12.26 18.49
N TRP A 166 14.18 11.98 17.17
CA TRP A 166 14.56 10.66 16.70
C TRP A 166 16.01 10.28 17.12
N ARG A 167 16.95 11.22 17.06
CA ARG A 167 18.36 10.99 17.42
C ARG A 167 18.56 10.83 18.92
N LEU A 168 17.85 11.60 19.75
CA LEU A 168 18.01 11.63 21.21
C LEU A 168 17.26 10.51 21.95
N GLY A 169 16.71 9.53 21.23
CA GLY A 169 16.10 8.34 21.85
C GLY A 169 14.87 7.82 21.14
N GLY A 170 14.24 8.59 20.27
CA GLY A 170 13.02 8.17 19.58
C GLY A 170 13.17 6.83 18.84
N ALA A 171 14.27 6.64 18.12
CA ALA A 171 14.54 5.39 17.42
C ALA A 171 14.75 4.20 18.39
N ALA A 172 15.45 4.41 19.50
CA ALA A 172 15.69 3.36 20.49
C ALA A 172 14.42 2.98 21.27
N LEU A 173 13.54 3.95 21.50
CA LEU A 173 12.27 3.77 22.22
C LEU A 173 11.11 3.33 21.32
N TRP A 174 11.28 3.35 20.00
CA TRP A 174 10.23 3.01 19.03
C TRP A 174 9.57 1.64 19.27
N PRO A 175 10.30 0.53 19.52
CA PRO A 175 9.69 -0.75 19.83
C PRO A 175 8.81 -0.69 21.09
N ARG A 176 9.25 0.05 22.13
CA ARG A 176 8.48 0.24 23.35
C ARG A 176 7.21 1.08 23.10
N TRP A 177 7.31 2.10 22.26
CA TRP A 177 6.17 2.87 21.81
C TRP A 177 5.13 1.99 21.12
N LEU A 178 5.52 1.14 20.15
CA LEU A 178 4.65 0.19 19.47
C LEU A 178 4.01 -0.80 20.47
N GLN A 179 4.76 -1.26 21.46
CA GLN A 179 4.23 -2.16 22.48
C GLN A 179 3.14 -1.51 23.32
N ILE A 180 3.31 -0.25 23.71
CA ILE A 180 2.36 0.48 24.57
C ILE A 180 1.12 0.93 23.76
N THR A 181 1.32 1.49 22.59
CA THR A 181 0.24 2.15 21.84
C THR A 181 -0.50 1.21 20.91
N GLU A 182 0.20 0.24 20.31
CA GLU A 182 -0.31 -0.68 19.28
C GLU A 182 -0.41 -2.12 19.78
N ARG A 183 0.12 -2.40 20.99
CA ARG A 183 0.23 -3.75 21.55
C ARG A 183 0.98 -4.73 20.64
N VAL A 184 1.98 -4.21 19.93
CA VAL A 184 2.86 -4.97 19.03
C VAL A 184 4.22 -5.13 19.68
N ARG A 185 4.71 -6.36 19.77
CA ARG A 185 6.10 -6.62 20.15
C ARG A 185 6.97 -6.52 18.91
N ALA A 186 7.75 -5.45 18.81
CA ALA A 186 8.73 -5.26 17.76
C ALA A 186 10.13 -5.37 18.34
N GLU A 187 11.04 -5.95 17.56
CA GLU A 187 12.46 -5.93 17.89
C GLU A 187 13.09 -4.59 17.50
N ARG A 188 14.29 -4.32 18.06
CA ARG A 188 15.04 -3.14 17.64
C ARG A 188 15.54 -3.32 16.21
N ASP A 189 15.17 -2.39 15.35
CA ASP A 189 15.68 -2.34 13.99
C ASP A 189 16.93 -1.43 13.96
N PRO A 190 18.12 -1.94 13.57
CA PRO A 190 19.35 -1.14 13.51
C PRO A 190 19.24 0.05 12.54
N VAL A 191 18.35 -0.03 11.56
CA VAL A 191 18.11 1.05 10.59
C VAL A 191 16.92 1.97 10.95
N GLN A 192 16.32 1.80 12.13
CA GLN A 192 15.14 2.58 12.56
C GLN A 192 15.38 4.08 12.49
N LEU A 193 16.56 4.55 12.94
CA LEU A 193 16.91 5.97 12.87
C LEU A 193 16.99 6.47 11.43
N LYS A 194 17.62 5.68 10.53
CA LYS A 194 17.68 5.98 9.09
C LYS A 194 16.29 6.10 8.51
N ASN A 195 15.43 5.10 8.76
CA ASN A 195 14.05 5.04 8.27
C ASN A 195 13.26 6.27 8.72
N ALA A 196 13.36 6.63 10.01
CA ALA A 196 12.66 7.76 10.58
C ALA A 196 13.11 9.10 9.99
N LEU A 197 14.43 9.34 9.91
CA LEU A 197 14.97 10.61 9.42
C LEU A 197 14.67 10.84 7.94
N ASN A 198 14.83 9.82 7.10
CA ASN A 198 14.57 9.93 5.67
C ASN A 198 13.08 9.90 5.36
N GLY A 199 12.30 9.06 6.04
CA GLY A 199 10.86 8.94 5.83
C GLY A 199 10.07 10.22 6.16
N MET A 200 10.60 11.13 7.00
CA MET A 200 10.00 12.46 7.17
C MET A 200 9.96 13.26 5.85
N GLN A 201 10.83 12.95 4.88
CA GLN A 201 10.81 13.62 3.58
C GLN A 201 9.54 13.27 2.78
N LEU A 202 8.91 12.12 3.01
CA LEU A 202 7.63 11.74 2.42
C LEU A 202 6.56 12.79 2.76
N TYR A 203 6.47 13.18 4.03
CA TYR A 203 5.54 14.22 4.48
C TYR A 203 5.89 15.58 3.87
N ARG A 204 7.16 15.98 3.97
CA ARG A 204 7.64 17.30 3.56
C ARG A 204 7.54 17.52 2.04
N ALA A 205 7.72 16.47 1.25
CA ALA A 205 7.66 16.56 -0.21
C ALA A 205 6.22 16.62 -0.74
N ASN A 206 5.26 15.96 -0.07
CA ASN A 206 3.97 15.67 -0.67
C ASN A 206 2.80 16.36 0.00
N PHE A 207 2.75 16.44 1.33
CA PHE A 207 1.52 16.78 2.04
C PHE A 207 1.03 18.18 1.69
N LEU A 208 1.87 19.22 1.85
CA LEU A 208 1.49 20.59 1.53
C LEU A 208 1.27 20.81 0.03
N ALA A 209 2.04 20.12 -0.83
CA ALA A 209 1.88 20.21 -2.27
C ALA A 209 0.50 19.71 -2.71
N ARG A 210 0.06 18.57 -2.19
CA ARG A 210 -1.28 18.01 -2.48
C ARG A 210 -2.40 18.81 -1.84
N ALA A 211 -2.22 19.31 -0.61
CA ALA A 211 -3.20 20.16 0.05
C ALA A 211 -3.48 21.45 -0.74
N ARG A 212 -2.44 22.06 -1.35
CA ARG A 212 -2.59 23.27 -2.14
C ARG A 212 -3.25 23.04 -3.50
N LYS A 213 -2.98 21.88 -4.12
CA LYS A 213 -3.47 21.56 -5.47
C LYS A 213 -3.87 20.07 -5.56
N PRO A 214 -5.00 19.69 -4.96
CA PRO A 214 -5.49 18.31 -5.05
C PRO A 214 -6.00 18.03 -6.47
N ARG A 215 -5.61 16.87 -7.01
CA ARG A 215 -5.95 16.42 -8.36
C ARG A 215 -7.23 15.57 -8.34
N GLU A 216 -7.86 15.43 -9.51
CA GLU A 216 -8.86 14.38 -9.72
C GLU A 216 -8.16 13.09 -10.10
N ARG A 217 -8.38 12.05 -9.31
CA ARG A 217 -7.67 10.77 -9.44
C ARG A 217 -8.67 9.62 -9.35
N TYR A 218 -8.76 8.82 -10.41
CA TYR A 218 -9.70 7.72 -10.53
C TYR A 218 -8.95 6.40 -10.58
N ALA A 219 -9.38 5.41 -9.78
CA ALA A 219 -8.74 4.10 -9.74
C ALA A 219 -8.81 3.40 -11.11
N GLN A 220 -7.70 2.77 -11.50
CA GLN A 220 -7.57 2.02 -12.76
C GLN A 220 -7.57 0.50 -12.52
N ALA A 221 -7.79 0.05 -11.28
CA ALA A 221 -7.81 -1.34 -10.88
C ALA A 221 -8.86 -1.54 -9.76
N PRO A 222 -9.38 -2.76 -9.55
CA PRO A 222 -10.22 -3.08 -8.41
C PRO A 222 -9.54 -2.75 -7.08
N VAL A 223 -10.29 -2.15 -6.14
CA VAL A 223 -9.77 -1.67 -4.86
C VAL A 223 -10.43 -2.37 -3.69
N GLN A 224 -9.62 -2.78 -2.71
CA GLN A 224 -10.04 -3.14 -1.36
C GLN A 224 -9.44 -2.14 -0.38
N ILE A 225 -10.24 -1.68 0.58
CA ILE A 225 -9.79 -0.83 1.69
C ILE A 225 -10.00 -1.59 3.00
N LEU A 226 -8.92 -1.89 3.70
CA LEU A 226 -8.96 -2.47 5.03
C LEU A 226 -8.78 -1.37 6.06
N VAL A 227 -9.80 -1.19 6.91
CA VAL A 227 -9.93 -0.05 7.82
C VAL A 227 -9.79 -0.51 9.27
N PRO A 228 -8.62 -0.33 9.92
CA PRO A 228 -8.51 -0.58 11.35
C PRO A 228 -9.32 0.46 12.14
N VAL A 229 -10.35 0.00 12.88
CA VAL A 229 -11.31 0.92 13.52
C VAL A 229 -10.72 1.71 14.70
N ARG A 230 -9.61 1.25 15.26
CA ARG A 230 -8.89 1.94 16.35
C ARG A 230 -7.61 2.64 15.88
N ASP A 231 -7.51 2.93 14.59
CA ASP A 231 -6.36 3.65 14.03
C ASP A 231 -6.27 5.07 14.64
N ARG A 232 -5.08 5.38 15.18
CA ARG A 232 -4.80 6.67 15.83
C ARG A 232 -4.39 7.75 14.83
N TYR A 233 -3.98 7.37 13.63
CA TYR A 233 -3.42 8.26 12.61
C TYR A 233 -4.40 8.52 11.47
N VAL A 234 -5.09 7.48 11.01
CA VAL A 234 -6.06 7.54 9.92
C VAL A 234 -7.43 7.13 10.46
N THR A 235 -8.40 8.04 10.43
CA THR A 235 -9.73 7.72 10.93
C THR A 235 -10.56 6.93 9.91
N PRO A 236 -11.47 6.04 10.34
CA PRO A 236 -12.35 5.29 9.44
C PRO A 236 -13.15 6.17 8.48
N GLU A 237 -13.47 7.39 8.90
CA GLU A 237 -14.20 8.37 8.09
C GLU A 237 -13.44 8.82 6.84
N MET A 238 -12.13 8.57 6.76
CA MET A 238 -11.32 8.86 5.56
C MET A 238 -11.49 7.84 4.44
N SER A 239 -12.19 6.76 4.70
CA SER A 239 -12.46 5.67 3.75
C SER A 239 -13.93 5.54 3.37
N VAL A 240 -14.74 6.58 3.60
CA VAL A 240 -16.15 6.64 3.17
C VAL A 240 -16.31 7.62 1.99
N ASP A 241 -17.42 7.50 1.28
CA ASP A 241 -17.80 8.38 0.15
C ASP A 241 -16.73 8.38 -0.98
N LEU A 242 -16.15 7.22 -1.26
CA LEU A 242 -15.10 7.06 -2.28
C LEU A 242 -15.61 6.54 -3.63
N ASP A 243 -16.90 6.19 -3.77
CA ASP A 243 -17.50 5.60 -4.98
C ASP A 243 -17.19 6.42 -6.23
N ARG A 244 -17.24 7.75 -6.11
CA ARG A 244 -16.89 8.68 -7.20
C ARG A 244 -15.48 8.43 -7.77
N TRP A 245 -14.54 8.02 -6.93
CA TRP A 245 -13.13 7.89 -7.29
C TRP A 245 -12.73 6.46 -7.63
N LEU A 246 -13.39 5.50 -7.00
CA LEU A 246 -13.00 4.10 -7.04
C LEU A 246 -13.96 3.23 -7.86
N GLY A 247 -15.19 3.71 -8.12
CA GLY A 247 -16.25 2.84 -8.59
C GLY A 247 -16.57 1.75 -7.56
N ASP A 248 -16.97 0.58 -8.02
CA ASP A 248 -17.21 -0.58 -7.15
C ASP A 248 -15.93 -0.97 -6.43
N HIS A 249 -15.96 -0.95 -5.11
CA HIS A 249 -14.83 -1.28 -4.25
C HIS A 249 -15.27 -2.02 -3.00
N VAL A 250 -14.33 -2.74 -2.37
CA VAL A 250 -14.57 -3.44 -1.12
C VAL A 250 -14.02 -2.62 0.02
N ARG A 251 -14.85 -2.29 1.01
CA ARG A 251 -14.44 -1.67 2.27
C ARG A 251 -14.74 -2.60 3.43
N GLU A 252 -13.72 -2.98 4.19
CA GLU A 252 -13.86 -3.86 5.35
C GLU A 252 -13.24 -3.22 6.60
N GLU A 253 -14.00 -3.20 7.69
CA GLU A 253 -13.50 -2.78 8.99
C GLU A 253 -12.83 -3.96 9.71
N ILE A 254 -11.71 -3.66 10.36
CA ILE A 254 -10.94 -4.64 11.13
C ILE A 254 -10.77 -4.12 12.55
N ASP A 255 -11.07 -4.96 13.53
CA ASP A 255 -10.81 -4.63 14.92
C ASP A 255 -9.31 -4.63 15.19
N GLY A 256 -8.68 -3.47 15.04
CA GLY A 256 -7.25 -3.28 15.14
C GLY A 256 -6.86 -1.82 15.19
N SER A 257 -5.59 -1.58 15.47
CA SER A 257 -4.95 -0.27 15.46
C SER A 257 -4.08 -0.11 14.21
N HIS A 258 -3.32 0.96 14.08
CA HIS A 258 -2.58 1.32 12.86
C HIS A 258 -1.67 0.18 12.36
N TRP A 259 -0.85 -0.43 13.22
CA TRP A 259 0.02 -1.56 12.87
C TRP A 259 -0.71 -2.90 12.88
N VAL A 260 -1.95 -2.94 12.36
CA VAL A 260 -2.76 -4.15 12.21
C VAL A 260 -2.05 -5.25 11.42
N VAL A 261 -1.17 -4.88 10.50
CA VAL A 261 -0.33 -5.79 9.69
C VAL A 261 0.63 -6.63 10.54
N LEU A 262 1.08 -6.10 11.69
CA LEU A 262 1.89 -6.80 12.67
C LEU A 262 1.03 -7.47 13.75
N ARG A 263 -0.06 -6.82 14.15
CA ARG A 263 -0.92 -7.29 15.25
C ARG A 263 -1.77 -8.49 14.83
N HIS A 264 -2.32 -8.48 13.62
CA HIS A 264 -3.23 -9.50 13.11
C HIS A 264 -2.83 -9.98 11.70
N PRO A 265 -1.58 -10.48 11.52
CA PRO A 265 -1.05 -10.82 10.20
C PRO A 265 -1.85 -11.92 9.50
N ASP A 266 -2.45 -12.86 10.24
CA ASP A 266 -3.28 -13.93 9.66
C ASP A 266 -4.56 -13.39 9.05
N ILE A 267 -5.23 -12.46 9.75
CA ILE A 267 -6.45 -11.82 9.27
C ILE A 267 -6.13 -11.01 8.02
N ILE A 268 -5.09 -10.19 8.06
CA ILE A 268 -4.69 -9.35 6.93
C ILE A 268 -4.30 -10.21 5.71
N ALA A 269 -3.48 -11.24 5.89
CA ALA A 269 -3.09 -12.14 4.81
C ALA A 269 -4.32 -12.83 4.18
N SER A 270 -5.28 -13.29 5.00
CA SER A 270 -6.52 -13.91 4.53
C SER A 270 -7.39 -12.94 3.72
N ARG A 271 -7.50 -11.65 4.16
CA ARG A 271 -8.27 -10.64 3.43
C ARG A 271 -7.62 -10.30 2.09
N ILE A 272 -6.30 -10.14 2.06
CA ILE A 272 -5.52 -9.92 0.83
C ILE A 272 -5.72 -11.10 -0.12
N ASP A 273 -5.54 -12.34 0.34
CA ASP A 273 -5.68 -13.54 -0.49
C ASP A 273 -7.10 -13.67 -1.06
N ARG A 274 -8.13 -13.50 -0.25
CA ARG A 274 -9.53 -13.57 -0.69
C ARG A 274 -9.82 -12.56 -1.79
N PHE A 275 -9.39 -11.30 -1.62
CA PHE A 275 -9.63 -10.25 -2.60
C PHE A 275 -8.81 -10.46 -3.88
N ALA A 276 -7.51 -10.71 -3.76
CA ALA A 276 -6.63 -10.94 -4.89
C ALA A 276 -7.08 -12.14 -5.73
N SER A 277 -7.39 -13.28 -5.10
CA SER A 277 -7.84 -14.48 -5.80
C SER A 277 -9.19 -14.33 -6.49
N ALA A 278 -10.06 -13.46 -6.01
CA ALA A 278 -11.31 -13.15 -6.69
C ALA A 278 -11.07 -12.42 -8.02
N GLN A 279 -9.98 -11.65 -8.13
CA GLN A 279 -9.59 -10.95 -9.35
C GLN A 279 -8.81 -11.82 -10.35
N GLU A 280 -8.31 -12.99 -9.93
CA GLU A 280 -7.62 -13.95 -10.81
C GLU A 280 -8.60 -14.83 -11.60
N ARG A 281 -9.86 -14.95 -11.15
CA ARG A 281 -10.86 -15.75 -11.84
C ARG A 281 -11.22 -15.09 -13.17
N PRO A 282 -11.06 -15.77 -14.33
CA PRO A 282 -11.47 -15.20 -15.59
C PRO A 282 -12.98 -14.89 -15.57
N ALA A 283 -13.39 -13.82 -16.25
CA ALA A 283 -14.77 -13.36 -16.38
C ALA A 283 -15.70 -14.37 -17.14
N VAL A 284 -15.42 -15.67 -17.07
CA VAL A 284 -16.18 -16.74 -17.76
C VAL A 284 -17.58 -16.94 -17.15
N ALA A 285 -17.80 -16.49 -15.90
CA ALA A 285 -19.10 -16.67 -15.24
C ALA A 285 -20.18 -15.68 -15.73
N ASN A 286 -19.83 -14.51 -16.25
CA ASN A 286 -20.81 -13.50 -16.70
C ASN A 286 -21.29 -13.68 -18.14
N ALA A 287 -20.61 -14.46 -18.97
CA ALA A 287 -21.04 -14.75 -20.33
C ALA A 287 -22.20 -15.79 -20.39
N ALA A 288 -22.36 -16.61 -19.36
CA ALA A 288 -23.43 -17.59 -19.28
C ALA A 288 -24.81 -16.99 -18.92
N ALA A 289 -24.82 -15.82 -18.26
CA ALA A 289 -26.06 -15.14 -17.83
C ALA A 289 -26.69 -14.25 -18.93
N GLN A 290 -26.00 -14.02 -20.04
CA GLN A 290 -26.47 -13.17 -21.14
C GLN A 290 -26.83 -13.96 -22.41
N ARG A 291 -27.19 -15.25 -22.33
CA ARG A 291 -27.80 -15.93 -23.46
C ARG A 291 -29.25 -15.48 -23.59
N PRO A 292 -29.66 -14.81 -24.70
CA PRO A 292 -31.07 -14.51 -24.93
C PRO A 292 -31.82 -15.81 -25.07
N ALA A 293 -32.97 -15.91 -24.39
CA ALA A 293 -33.89 -17.02 -24.55
C ALA A 293 -34.23 -17.20 -26.04
N SER A 294 -33.92 -18.36 -26.58
CA SER A 294 -34.23 -18.72 -27.96
C SER A 294 -35.72 -18.56 -28.20
N ALA A 295 -36.07 -17.68 -29.13
CA ALA A 295 -37.43 -17.51 -29.64
C ALA A 295 -37.99 -18.85 -30.11
N GLY A 296 -39.01 -19.32 -29.44
CA GLY A 296 -39.76 -20.53 -29.86
C GLY A 296 -40.34 -20.33 -31.25
N ARG A 297 -39.94 -21.18 -32.21
CA ARG A 297 -40.59 -21.33 -33.51
C ARG A 297 -42.03 -21.78 -33.27
N ARG A 298 -42.99 -20.94 -33.60
CA ARG A 298 -44.38 -21.37 -33.85
C ARG A 298 -44.41 -22.10 -35.17
N LEU A 299 -44.75 -23.38 -35.15
CA LEU A 299 -45.16 -24.12 -36.33
C LEU A 299 -46.61 -23.74 -36.64
N ASN A 300 -46.83 -23.06 -37.77
CA ASN A 300 -48.15 -22.92 -38.37
C ASN A 300 -48.48 -24.24 -39.06
N SER A 301 -49.52 -24.92 -38.60
CA SER A 301 -50.21 -25.97 -39.37
C SER A 301 -51.22 -25.30 -40.29
N VAL A 302 -51.04 -25.53 -41.61
CA VAL A 302 -52.04 -25.23 -42.64
C VAL A 302 -52.86 -26.46 -42.78
N SER A 303 -54.17 -26.30 -42.76
CA SER A 303 -55.16 -27.01 -43.54
C SER A 303 -56.46 -26.22 -43.55
#